data_174bb813dffeeca7cc0c742a1a2a7ee3
#
_entry.id   174bb813dffeeca7cc0c742a1a2a7ee3
#
_cell.length_a   1.000
_cell.length_b   1.000
_cell.length_c   1.000
_cell.angle_alpha   90.00
_cell.angle_beta   90.00
_cell.angle_gamma   90.00
#
_symmetry.space_group_name_H-M   'P 1'
#
loop_
_entity.id
_entity.type
_entity.pdbx_description
1 polymer ?
#
loop_
_entity_poly.entity_id
_entity_poly.type
_entity_poly.pdbx_seq_one_letter_code
_entity_poly.pdbx_strand_id
1 'polypeptide(L)'
;MRLRVGLLAVVLTLICSITSFADNAYEPVTDQYDNIGVVQCPKYCNIRQQPSSSSKVVGLIQNNGAVEILSTGDKWYAVRSGGVSGYIMKDYVSTDMQLANSLSTKRVYVLSPTTVYSSKNTTSKVWEKPTAGRTYTVVADDGNWVQIDLDGGTGYIQVNDCIKLCYGLDTANPTYDVSSYSSARQNIVTYAMQFLGNAYVWGGNDPRTGADCSGFVKYVYKHVADITLPRVSYEQCYSGSKISSLEMKPGDLIFYANAEGTVNHVAMYIGNGTIIHAASRNSGIKLSEWNYRTPKYIRKVLND
;
A
#
# COMPACT_ATOMS: atom_id res chain seq x y z
N MET A 1 69.57 -17.61 -30.38
CA MET A 1 68.21 -17.79 -30.86
C MET A 1 67.27 -17.31 -29.77
N ARG A 2 66.83 -16.03 -29.84
CA ARG A 2 65.97 -15.42 -28.82
C ARG A 2 64.59 -15.17 -29.48
N LEU A 3 63.58 -15.90 -29.01
CA LEU A 3 62.18 -15.75 -29.43
C LEU A 3 61.61 -14.46 -28.77
N ARG A 4 61.18 -13.49 -29.59
CA ARG A 4 60.40 -12.36 -29.15
C ARG A 4 58.92 -12.74 -29.22
N VAL A 5 58.28 -12.84 -28.03
CA VAL A 5 56.84 -12.97 -27.90
C VAL A 5 56.26 -11.57 -28.01
N GLY A 6 55.53 -11.30 -29.09
CA GLY A 6 54.77 -10.08 -29.27
C GLY A 6 53.48 -10.13 -28.46
N LEU A 7 53.32 -9.16 -27.56
CA LEU A 7 52.09 -8.94 -26.77
C LEU A 7 51.06 -8.24 -27.68
N LEU A 8 50.01 -8.97 -28.09
CA LEU A 8 48.89 -8.41 -28.83
C LEU A 8 47.93 -7.81 -27.81
N ALA A 9 47.94 -6.48 -27.71
CA ALA A 9 46.98 -5.74 -26.89
C ALA A 9 45.62 -5.76 -27.62
N VAL A 10 44.68 -6.54 -27.12
CA VAL A 10 43.27 -6.50 -27.54
C VAL A 10 42.66 -5.27 -26.86
N VAL A 11 42.48 -4.21 -27.62
CA VAL A 11 41.65 -3.07 -27.22
C VAL A 11 40.20 -3.50 -27.28
N LEU A 12 39.61 -3.82 -26.14
CA LEU A 12 38.18 -4.04 -26.01
C LEU A 12 37.52 -2.66 -26.07
N THR A 13 37.09 -2.21 -27.23
CA THR A 13 36.17 -1.08 -27.37
C THR A 13 34.83 -1.51 -26.79
N LEU A 14 34.55 -1.01 -25.57
CA LEU A 14 33.22 -1.05 -25.00
C LEU A 14 32.31 -0.21 -25.88
N ILE A 15 31.62 -0.85 -26.82
CA ILE A 15 30.51 -0.24 -27.53
C ILE A 15 29.38 -0.13 -26.47
N CYS A 16 29.30 1.04 -25.85
CA CYS A 16 28.12 1.43 -25.11
C CYS A 16 26.98 1.52 -26.14
N SER A 17 26.29 0.43 -26.35
CA SER A 17 25.05 0.43 -27.11
C SER A 17 24.10 1.34 -26.33
N ILE A 18 23.89 2.55 -26.87
CA ILE A 18 22.74 3.36 -26.55
C ILE A 18 21.53 2.52 -26.97
N THR A 19 21.04 1.67 -26.08
CA THR A 19 19.73 1.06 -26.26
C THR A 19 18.76 2.24 -26.29
N SER A 20 18.21 2.52 -27.47
CA SER A 20 17.01 3.33 -27.61
C SER A 20 16.06 2.88 -26.51
N PHE A 21 15.53 3.81 -25.73
CA PHE A 21 14.46 3.56 -24.76
C PHE A 21 13.26 3.04 -25.56
N ALA A 22 13.26 1.71 -25.82
CA ALA A 22 12.09 1.01 -26.27
C ALA A 22 11.02 1.20 -25.21
N ASP A 23 9.79 1.42 -25.64
CA ASP A 23 8.59 1.51 -24.79
C ASP A 23 8.81 0.72 -23.51
N ASN A 24 8.80 1.38 -22.35
CA ASN A 24 8.90 0.72 -21.06
C ASN A 24 7.69 -0.21 -20.94
N ALA A 25 7.82 -1.42 -21.49
CA ALA A 25 6.78 -2.42 -21.47
C ALA A 25 6.54 -2.81 -20.01
N TYR A 26 5.33 -2.53 -19.53
CA TYR A 26 4.92 -3.02 -18.23
C TYR A 26 4.90 -4.54 -18.25
N GLU A 27 5.57 -5.16 -17.29
CA GLU A 27 5.47 -6.60 -17.12
C GLU A 27 4.03 -7.02 -16.79
N PRO A 28 3.55 -8.14 -17.35
CA PRO A 28 2.17 -8.57 -17.18
C PRO A 28 1.86 -8.92 -15.71
N VAL A 29 0.59 -8.86 -15.31
CA VAL A 29 0.15 -9.22 -13.97
C VAL A 29 0.45 -10.68 -13.60
N THR A 30 0.63 -11.55 -14.60
CA THR A 30 1.04 -12.96 -14.44
C THR A 30 2.38 -13.11 -13.74
N ASP A 31 3.23 -12.09 -13.81
CA ASP A 31 4.56 -12.10 -13.18
C ASP A 31 4.51 -11.64 -11.71
N GLN A 32 3.33 -11.26 -11.21
CA GLN A 32 3.16 -10.94 -9.79
C GLN A 32 3.29 -12.19 -8.92
N TYR A 33 2.74 -13.33 -9.38
CA TYR A 33 2.80 -14.63 -8.72
C TYR A 33 2.83 -15.76 -9.76
N ASP A 34 3.53 -16.85 -9.47
CA ASP A 34 3.64 -18.02 -10.36
C ASP A 34 2.28 -18.69 -10.64
N ASN A 35 1.36 -18.64 -9.66
CA ASN A 35 0.02 -19.20 -9.75
C ASN A 35 -0.98 -18.23 -9.12
N ILE A 36 -1.37 -17.22 -9.86
CA ILE A 36 -2.20 -16.13 -9.38
C ILE A 36 -3.67 -16.54 -9.27
N GLY A 37 -4.30 -16.18 -8.14
CA GLY A 37 -5.74 -16.17 -7.93
C GLY A 37 -6.21 -14.77 -7.59
N VAL A 38 -7.42 -14.41 -8.06
CA VAL A 38 -8.06 -13.12 -7.79
C VAL A 38 -9.20 -13.31 -6.82
N VAL A 39 -9.18 -12.59 -5.72
CA VAL A 39 -10.22 -12.67 -4.69
C VAL A 39 -11.50 -11.99 -5.17
N GLN A 40 -12.61 -12.72 -5.07
CA GLN A 40 -13.95 -12.26 -5.46
C GLN A 40 -14.88 -12.36 -4.24
N CYS A 41 -15.15 -11.24 -3.59
CA CYS A 41 -15.98 -11.16 -2.39
C CYS A 41 -16.64 -9.77 -2.27
N PRO A 42 -17.66 -9.59 -1.42
CA PRO A 42 -18.36 -8.30 -1.34
C PRO A 42 -17.49 -7.12 -0.90
N LYS A 43 -16.53 -7.33 0.00
CA LYS A 43 -15.62 -6.28 0.48
C LYS A 43 -14.20 -6.79 0.69
N TYR A 44 -14.02 -7.78 1.54
CA TYR A 44 -12.74 -8.42 1.86
C TYR A 44 -12.94 -9.87 2.28
N CYS A 45 -11.90 -10.67 2.12
CA CYS A 45 -11.82 -12.05 2.59
C CYS A 45 -10.78 -12.23 3.68
N ASN A 46 -11.05 -13.20 4.55
CA ASN A 46 -10.10 -13.61 5.57
C ASN A 46 -9.14 -14.66 5.02
N ILE A 47 -7.84 -14.45 5.24
CA ILE A 47 -6.83 -15.49 5.14
C ILE A 47 -6.65 -16.08 6.54
N ARG A 48 -6.74 -17.39 6.66
CA ARG A 48 -6.78 -18.10 7.95
C ARG A 48 -5.55 -18.94 8.17
N GLN A 49 -5.20 -19.17 9.44
CA GLN A 49 -4.03 -19.96 9.83
C GLN A 49 -4.15 -21.44 9.44
N GLN A 50 -5.38 -21.99 9.46
CA GLN A 50 -5.70 -23.37 9.11
C GLN A 50 -6.89 -23.39 8.15
N PRO A 51 -7.10 -24.46 7.35
CA PRO A 51 -8.22 -24.59 6.41
C PRO A 51 -9.56 -24.86 7.14
N SER A 52 -9.98 -23.93 7.98
CA SER A 52 -11.20 -23.98 8.77
C SER A 52 -11.78 -22.59 8.99
N SER A 53 -13.11 -22.47 8.91
CA SER A 53 -13.83 -21.22 9.17
C SER A 53 -13.73 -20.72 10.61
N SER A 54 -13.43 -21.59 11.55
CA SER A 54 -13.20 -21.26 12.97
C SER A 54 -11.74 -20.96 13.30
N SER A 55 -10.82 -21.16 12.35
CA SER A 55 -9.39 -20.89 12.55
C SER A 55 -9.10 -19.39 12.66
N LYS A 56 -8.03 -19.07 13.39
CA LYS A 56 -7.53 -17.69 13.53
C LYS A 56 -7.33 -17.05 12.15
N VAL A 57 -7.81 -15.81 12.01
CA VAL A 57 -7.53 -14.96 10.83
C VAL A 57 -6.12 -14.42 10.97
N VAL A 58 -5.30 -14.54 9.93
CA VAL A 58 -3.91 -14.08 9.88
C VAL A 58 -3.71 -12.95 8.88
N GLY A 59 -4.67 -12.74 7.98
CA GLY A 59 -4.64 -11.65 7.01
C GLY A 59 -6.02 -11.31 6.47
N LEU A 60 -6.13 -10.11 5.93
CA LEU A 60 -7.29 -9.59 5.22
C LEU A 60 -6.87 -9.20 3.81
N ILE A 61 -7.64 -9.64 2.82
CA ILE A 61 -7.45 -9.25 1.43
C ILE A 61 -8.74 -8.64 0.90
N GLN A 62 -8.63 -7.47 0.29
CA GLN A 62 -9.79 -6.79 -0.30
C GLN A 62 -10.26 -7.50 -1.56
N ASN A 63 -11.49 -7.23 -1.95
CA ASN A 63 -12.01 -7.68 -3.24
C ASN A 63 -11.07 -7.27 -4.37
N ASN A 64 -10.93 -8.12 -5.37
CA ASN A 64 -10.01 -7.95 -6.49
C ASN A 64 -8.51 -7.99 -6.13
N GLY A 65 -8.15 -8.33 -4.89
CA GLY A 65 -6.75 -8.54 -4.51
C GLY A 65 -6.21 -9.88 -5.02
N ALA A 66 -4.88 -9.97 -5.17
CA ALA A 66 -4.20 -11.15 -5.67
C ALA A 66 -3.68 -12.04 -4.54
N VAL A 67 -3.80 -13.34 -4.73
CA VAL A 67 -3.13 -14.37 -3.94
C VAL A 67 -2.30 -15.25 -4.86
N GLU A 68 -1.16 -15.73 -4.37
CA GLU A 68 -0.46 -16.87 -4.96
C GLU A 68 -1.03 -18.15 -4.39
N ILE A 69 -1.46 -19.07 -5.25
CA ILE A 69 -1.98 -20.37 -4.86
C ILE A 69 -0.80 -21.35 -4.73
N LEU A 70 -0.46 -21.70 -3.49
CA LEU A 70 0.66 -22.62 -3.18
C LEU A 70 0.26 -24.07 -3.27
N SER A 71 -0.98 -24.40 -2.87
CA SER A 71 -1.55 -25.74 -3.02
C SER A 71 -3.08 -25.71 -2.97
N THR A 72 -3.66 -26.79 -3.53
CA THR A 72 -5.11 -26.96 -3.67
C THR A 72 -5.60 -28.11 -2.78
N GLY A 73 -6.36 -27.80 -1.72
CA GLY A 73 -7.12 -28.77 -0.93
C GLY A 73 -8.56 -28.92 -1.44
N ASP A 74 -9.44 -29.59 -0.70
CA ASP A 74 -10.83 -29.80 -1.12
C ASP A 74 -11.63 -28.50 -1.22
N LYS A 75 -11.71 -27.74 -0.12
CA LYS A 75 -12.48 -26.49 0.00
C LYS A 75 -11.61 -25.25 0.15
N TRP A 76 -10.30 -25.41 0.32
CA TRP A 76 -9.37 -24.34 0.64
C TRP A 76 -8.17 -24.36 -0.29
N TYR A 77 -7.70 -23.16 -0.63
CA TYR A 77 -6.36 -22.95 -1.17
C TYR A 77 -5.41 -22.59 -0.03
N ALA A 78 -4.22 -23.20 -0.01
CA ALA A 78 -3.10 -22.61 0.71
C ALA A 78 -2.55 -21.47 -0.14
N VAL A 79 -2.39 -20.29 0.44
CA VAL A 79 -2.06 -19.07 -0.31
C VAL A 79 -0.98 -18.25 0.36
N ARG A 80 -0.29 -17.46 -0.47
CA ARG A 80 0.54 -16.33 -0.04
C ARG A 80 0.04 -15.07 -0.74
N SER A 81 0.02 -13.93 -0.02
CA SER A 81 -0.32 -12.63 -0.60
C SER A 81 0.39 -11.53 0.18
N GLY A 82 1.29 -10.80 -0.46
CA GLY A 82 2.18 -9.87 0.25
C GLY A 82 2.97 -10.61 1.34
N GLY A 83 2.99 -10.08 2.55
CA GLY A 83 3.64 -10.71 3.72
C GLY A 83 2.78 -11.74 4.46
N VAL A 84 1.61 -12.12 3.95
CA VAL A 84 0.64 -13.00 4.60
C VAL A 84 0.63 -14.38 3.95
N SER A 85 0.72 -15.45 4.76
CA SER A 85 0.52 -16.83 4.31
C SER A 85 -0.55 -17.51 5.15
N GLY A 86 -1.37 -18.36 4.51
CA GLY A 86 -2.47 -19.06 5.17
C GLY A 86 -3.41 -19.74 4.20
N TYR A 87 -4.70 -19.76 4.56
CA TYR A 87 -5.72 -20.48 3.79
C TYR A 87 -6.90 -19.56 3.47
N ILE A 88 -7.41 -19.65 2.24
CA ILE A 88 -8.63 -18.96 1.79
C ILE A 88 -9.59 -20.00 1.17
N MET A 89 -10.90 -19.80 1.32
CA MET A 89 -11.89 -20.69 0.69
C MET A 89 -11.86 -20.51 -0.83
N LYS A 90 -11.93 -21.62 -1.56
CA LYS A 90 -11.91 -21.64 -3.04
C LYS A 90 -13.02 -20.81 -3.65
N ASP A 91 -14.21 -20.83 -3.05
CA ASP A 91 -15.39 -20.11 -3.54
C ASP A 91 -15.16 -18.58 -3.65
N TYR A 92 -14.13 -18.07 -3.00
CA TYR A 92 -13.76 -16.66 -3.05
C TYR A 92 -12.56 -16.36 -3.95
N VAL A 93 -12.06 -17.32 -4.73
CA VAL A 93 -10.87 -17.13 -5.54
C VAL A 93 -11.11 -17.58 -6.97
N SER A 94 -11.05 -16.65 -7.90
CA SER A 94 -11.05 -16.93 -9.34
C SER A 94 -9.62 -17.16 -9.82
N THR A 95 -9.40 -18.19 -10.63
CA THR A 95 -8.16 -18.45 -11.34
C THR A 95 -8.22 -17.99 -12.80
N ASP A 96 -9.21 -17.21 -13.16
CA ASP A 96 -9.38 -16.65 -14.49
C ASP A 96 -8.35 -15.55 -14.76
N MET A 97 -7.44 -15.83 -15.68
CA MET A 97 -6.39 -14.90 -16.08
C MET A 97 -6.92 -13.67 -16.83
N GLN A 98 -8.06 -13.79 -17.53
CA GLN A 98 -8.68 -12.64 -18.17
C GLN A 98 -9.20 -11.65 -17.13
N LEU A 99 -9.77 -12.17 -16.03
CA LEU A 99 -10.19 -11.36 -14.90
C LEU A 99 -8.98 -10.68 -14.24
N ALA A 100 -7.89 -11.42 -13.98
CA ALA A 100 -6.67 -10.85 -13.41
C ALA A 100 -6.11 -9.70 -14.27
N ASN A 101 -6.04 -9.89 -15.58
CA ASN A 101 -5.59 -8.86 -16.52
C ASN A 101 -6.51 -7.65 -16.53
N SER A 102 -7.82 -7.84 -16.54
CA SER A 102 -8.81 -6.75 -16.61
C SER A 102 -8.84 -5.86 -15.36
N LEU A 103 -8.51 -6.43 -14.20
CA LEU A 103 -8.50 -5.74 -12.90
C LEU A 103 -7.15 -5.15 -12.52
N SER A 104 -6.07 -5.59 -13.18
CA SER A 104 -4.73 -5.14 -12.88
C SER A 104 -4.52 -3.65 -13.21
N THR A 105 -3.70 -2.99 -12.43
CA THR A 105 -3.34 -1.59 -12.61
C THR A 105 -1.84 -1.44 -12.81
N LYS A 106 -1.43 -0.39 -13.51
CA LYS A 106 -0.02 -0.04 -13.68
C LYS A 106 0.61 0.29 -12.34
N ARG A 107 1.78 -0.29 -12.05
CA ARG A 107 2.51 -0.13 -10.80
C ARG A 107 3.99 0.11 -11.03
N VAL A 108 4.59 0.86 -10.11
CA VAL A 108 6.04 0.90 -9.92
C VAL A 108 6.40 -0.01 -8.76
N TYR A 109 7.31 -0.92 -8.98
CA TYR A 109 7.97 -1.69 -7.93
C TYR A 109 9.40 -1.19 -7.74
N VAL A 110 9.76 -0.80 -6.52
CA VAL A 110 11.09 -0.28 -6.20
C VAL A 110 12.05 -1.45 -5.94
N LEU A 111 13.06 -1.57 -6.78
CA LEU A 111 14.08 -2.64 -6.72
C LEU A 111 15.25 -2.24 -5.80
N SER A 112 15.59 -0.95 -5.78
CA SER A 112 16.65 -0.38 -4.95
C SER A 112 16.29 1.06 -4.56
N PRO A 113 16.95 1.66 -3.56
CA PRO A 113 16.61 3.00 -3.09
C PRO A 113 16.54 4.01 -4.23
N THR A 114 15.45 4.75 -4.32
CA THR A 114 15.21 5.79 -5.32
C THR A 114 14.61 7.05 -4.68
N THR A 115 14.20 8.01 -5.47
CA THR A 115 13.66 9.27 -4.98
C THR A 115 12.32 9.58 -5.64
N VAL A 116 11.34 9.95 -4.83
CA VAL A 116 10.04 10.49 -5.26
C VAL A 116 10.11 12.01 -5.19
N TYR A 117 9.87 12.66 -6.31
CA TYR A 117 9.95 14.12 -6.49
C TYR A 117 8.56 14.76 -6.55
N SER A 118 8.47 16.06 -6.28
CA SER A 118 7.23 16.84 -6.38
C SER A 118 6.86 17.24 -7.80
N SER A 119 7.80 17.13 -8.75
CA SER A 119 7.59 17.37 -10.18
C SER A 119 8.57 16.52 -11.00
N LYS A 120 8.39 16.49 -12.33
CA LYS A 120 9.28 15.81 -13.28
C LYS A 120 10.65 16.52 -13.42
N ASN A 121 11.33 16.70 -12.29
CA ASN A 121 12.63 17.37 -12.22
C ASN A 121 13.38 16.89 -10.96
N THR A 122 14.61 16.40 -11.15
CA THR A 122 15.49 15.89 -10.08
C THR A 122 15.95 16.97 -9.10
N THR A 123 15.81 18.25 -9.43
CA THR A 123 16.09 19.37 -8.53
C THR A 123 14.85 19.87 -7.77
N SER A 124 13.68 19.32 -8.04
CA SER A 124 12.46 19.64 -7.32
C SER A 124 12.46 19.07 -5.90
N LYS A 125 11.51 19.51 -5.08
CA LYS A 125 11.38 19.01 -3.71
C LYS A 125 11.18 17.50 -3.69
N VAL A 126 11.80 16.86 -2.71
CA VAL A 126 11.70 15.43 -2.49
C VAL A 126 10.49 15.14 -1.58
N TRP A 127 9.60 14.26 -2.01
CA TRP A 127 8.51 13.74 -1.19
C TRP A 127 9.03 12.68 -0.22
N GLU A 128 9.74 11.69 -0.74
CA GLU A 128 10.31 10.59 0.04
C GLU A 128 11.42 9.89 -0.74
N LYS A 129 12.15 9.02 -0.03
CA LYS A 129 13.19 8.15 -0.59
C LYS A 129 12.85 6.70 -0.25
N PRO A 130 12.02 6.05 -1.06
CA PRO A 130 11.62 4.67 -0.81
C PRO A 130 12.80 3.70 -0.96
N THR A 131 12.75 2.66 -0.14
CA THR A 131 13.68 1.52 -0.21
C THR A 131 13.07 0.40 -1.05
N ALA A 132 13.87 -0.62 -1.38
CA ALA A 132 13.42 -1.81 -2.10
C ALA A 132 12.16 -2.43 -1.47
N GLY A 133 11.30 -2.99 -2.31
CA GLY A 133 10.03 -3.63 -1.93
C GLY A 133 8.82 -2.70 -1.90
N ARG A 134 9.01 -1.38 -2.02
CA ARG A 134 7.89 -0.44 -2.11
C ARG A 134 7.19 -0.56 -3.45
N THR A 135 5.86 -0.42 -3.42
CA THR A 135 5.01 -0.44 -4.63
C THR A 135 4.11 0.79 -4.64
N TYR A 136 3.96 1.40 -5.81
CA TYR A 136 3.08 2.55 -6.01
C TYR A 136 2.16 2.32 -7.22
N THR A 137 0.94 2.86 -7.14
CA THR A 137 0.04 2.91 -8.30
C THR A 137 0.50 4.02 -9.24
N VAL A 138 0.63 3.70 -10.54
CA VAL A 138 0.96 4.67 -11.58
C VAL A 138 -0.32 5.35 -12.05
N VAL A 139 -0.29 6.68 -12.04
CA VAL A 139 -1.39 7.53 -12.53
C VAL A 139 -1.16 7.90 -14.00
N ALA A 140 0.08 8.21 -14.35
CA ALA A 140 0.50 8.51 -15.71
C ALA A 140 2.00 8.23 -15.89
N ASP A 141 2.42 7.99 -17.13
CA ASP A 141 3.84 7.90 -17.50
C ASP A 141 4.07 8.53 -18.89
N ASP A 142 5.31 8.98 -19.13
CA ASP A 142 5.76 9.49 -20.41
C ASP A 142 7.04 8.79 -20.92
N GLY A 143 7.36 7.63 -20.34
CA GLY A 143 8.54 6.84 -20.65
C GLY A 143 9.80 7.26 -19.89
N ASN A 144 9.95 8.52 -19.50
CA ASN A 144 11.07 9.01 -18.70
C ASN A 144 10.70 9.20 -17.22
N TRP A 145 9.45 9.49 -16.95
CA TRP A 145 8.91 9.73 -15.62
C TRP A 145 7.59 9.01 -15.43
N VAL A 146 7.42 8.39 -14.27
CA VAL A 146 6.14 7.89 -13.82
C VAL A 146 5.57 8.83 -12.76
N GLN A 147 4.30 9.15 -12.92
CA GLN A 147 3.49 9.86 -11.95
C GLN A 147 2.79 8.83 -11.07
N ILE A 148 2.94 8.93 -9.76
CA ILE A 148 2.41 7.97 -8.78
C ILE A 148 1.40 8.62 -7.85
N ASP A 149 0.41 7.82 -7.41
CA ASP A 149 -0.53 8.22 -6.37
C ASP A 149 0.12 8.05 -4.99
N LEU A 150 0.07 9.12 -4.19
CA LEU A 150 0.57 9.15 -2.81
C LEU A 150 -0.56 9.33 -1.78
N ASP A 151 -1.79 8.90 -2.11
CA ASP A 151 -2.96 9.00 -1.23
C ASP A 151 -3.08 10.41 -0.60
N GLY A 152 -3.55 11.35 -1.40
CA GLY A 152 -3.67 12.77 -1.03
C GLY A 152 -2.61 13.68 -1.66
N GLY A 153 -1.81 13.16 -2.58
CA GLY A 153 -0.85 13.91 -3.38
C GLY A 153 -0.34 13.11 -4.56
N THR A 154 0.47 13.74 -5.37
CA THR A 154 1.08 13.12 -6.54
C THR A 154 2.58 13.26 -6.47
N GLY A 155 3.30 12.16 -6.67
CA GLY A 155 4.75 12.13 -6.78
C GLY A 155 5.24 11.73 -8.16
N TYR A 156 6.52 11.91 -8.42
CA TYR A 156 7.16 11.57 -9.68
C TYR A 156 8.43 10.77 -9.42
N ILE A 157 8.59 9.66 -10.12
CA ILE A 157 9.82 8.85 -10.10
C ILE A 157 10.39 8.87 -11.50
N GLN A 158 11.69 9.15 -11.62
CA GLN A 158 12.40 9.01 -12.88
C GLN A 158 12.57 7.52 -13.20
N VAL A 159 12.25 7.12 -14.43
CA VAL A 159 12.42 5.74 -14.88
C VAL A 159 13.89 5.41 -15.02
N ASN A 160 14.35 4.40 -14.28
CA ASN A 160 15.74 3.92 -14.27
C ASN A 160 15.80 2.50 -13.69
N ASP A 161 16.98 1.92 -13.57
CA ASP A 161 17.20 0.54 -13.09
C ASP A 161 16.85 0.33 -11.60
N CYS A 162 16.49 1.38 -10.86
CA CYS A 162 16.04 1.26 -9.47
C CYS A 162 14.56 0.87 -9.36
N ILE A 163 13.82 0.87 -10.47
CA ILE A 163 12.40 0.55 -10.50
C ILE A 163 12.06 -0.44 -11.60
N LYS A 164 10.99 -1.17 -11.37
CA LYS A 164 10.36 -2.08 -12.34
C LYS A 164 8.93 -1.59 -12.58
N LEU A 165 8.53 -1.55 -13.84
CA LEU A 165 7.16 -1.25 -14.24
C LEU A 165 6.41 -2.56 -14.49
N CYS A 166 5.25 -2.74 -13.88
CA CYS A 166 4.46 -3.94 -14.00
C CYS A 166 2.96 -3.64 -13.89
N TYR A 167 2.14 -4.54 -14.37
CA TYR A 167 0.74 -4.63 -13.98
C TYR A 167 0.65 -5.43 -12.68
N GLY A 168 -0.26 -5.06 -11.79
CA GLY A 168 -0.43 -5.77 -10.54
C GLY A 168 -1.77 -5.49 -9.86
N LEU A 169 -2.09 -6.35 -8.92
CA LEU A 169 -3.27 -6.29 -8.05
C LEU A 169 -2.82 -6.03 -6.60
N ASP A 170 -3.74 -5.52 -5.76
CA ASP A 170 -3.49 -5.35 -4.34
C ASP A 170 -3.24 -6.70 -3.66
N THR A 171 -2.47 -6.67 -2.58
CA THR A 171 -2.14 -7.85 -1.79
C THR A 171 -2.79 -7.80 -0.41
N ALA A 172 -2.74 -8.92 0.31
CA ALA A 172 -3.26 -9.01 1.66
C ALA A 172 -2.46 -8.16 2.65
N ASN A 173 -3.17 -7.66 3.66
CA ASN A 173 -2.59 -7.05 4.84
C ASN A 173 -2.67 -8.01 6.03
N PRO A 174 -1.66 -8.05 6.92
CA PRO A 174 -1.73 -8.84 8.13
C PRO A 174 -2.90 -8.38 9.01
N THR A 175 -3.50 -9.31 9.75
CA THR A 175 -4.56 -8.96 10.70
C THR A 175 -4.03 -8.15 11.86
N TYR A 176 -4.89 -7.27 12.34
CA TYR A 176 -4.71 -6.59 13.61
C TYR A 176 -5.27 -7.46 14.75
N ASP A 177 -4.54 -7.55 15.85
CA ASP A 177 -5.02 -8.14 17.09
C ASP A 177 -5.13 -7.02 18.13
N VAL A 178 -6.36 -6.68 18.48
CA VAL A 178 -6.66 -5.64 19.47
C VAL A 178 -7.11 -6.19 20.81
N SER A 179 -7.16 -7.52 20.96
CA SER A 179 -7.72 -8.17 22.15
C SER A 179 -6.98 -7.84 23.45
N SER A 180 -5.70 -7.52 23.37
CA SER A 180 -4.85 -7.13 24.51
C SER A 180 -4.93 -5.64 24.88
N TYR A 181 -5.68 -4.82 24.10
CA TYR A 181 -5.81 -3.39 24.33
C TYR A 181 -7.12 -3.05 25.07
N SER A 182 -7.24 -1.80 25.52
CA SER A 182 -8.44 -1.31 26.20
C SER A 182 -9.70 -1.44 25.32
N SER A 183 -10.87 -1.54 25.95
CA SER A 183 -12.15 -1.63 25.23
C SER A 183 -12.36 -0.45 24.27
N ALA A 184 -11.88 0.75 24.64
CA ALA A 184 -11.96 1.94 23.79
C ALA A 184 -11.19 1.71 22.47
N ARG A 185 -9.97 1.12 22.54
CA ARG A 185 -9.15 0.83 21.37
C ARG A 185 -9.73 -0.30 20.53
N GLN A 186 -10.26 -1.34 21.18
CA GLN A 186 -10.95 -2.43 20.47
C GLN A 186 -12.16 -1.90 19.69
N ASN A 187 -13.00 -1.08 20.34
CA ASN A 187 -14.23 -0.54 19.76
C ASN A 187 -13.94 0.39 18.58
N ILE A 188 -12.95 1.30 18.71
CA ILE A 188 -12.66 2.27 17.64
C ILE A 188 -12.13 1.59 16.38
N VAL A 189 -11.27 0.58 16.52
CA VAL A 189 -10.77 -0.20 15.39
C VAL A 189 -11.89 -1.04 14.76
N THR A 190 -12.66 -1.76 15.58
CA THR A 190 -13.78 -2.58 15.10
C THR A 190 -14.81 -1.73 14.34
N TYR A 191 -15.10 -0.54 14.84
CA TYR A 191 -16.03 0.38 14.18
C TYR A 191 -15.46 0.93 12.87
N ALA A 192 -14.20 1.34 12.86
CA ALA A 192 -13.53 1.83 11.65
C ALA A 192 -13.52 0.77 10.53
N MET A 193 -13.30 -0.50 10.88
CA MET A 193 -13.27 -1.61 9.93
C MET A 193 -14.61 -1.89 9.22
N GLN A 194 -15.74 -1.45 9.78
CA GLN A 194 -17.04 -1.59 9.10
C GLN A 194 -17.12 -0.81 7.79
N PHE A 195 -16.30 0.23 7.64
CA PHE A 195 -16.27 1.11 6.47
C PHE A 195 -15.23 0.71 5.42
N LEU A 196 -14.47 -0.37 5.65
CA LEU A 196 -13.50 -0.88 4.67
C LEU A 196 -14.18 -1.13 3.32
N GLY A 197 -13.58 -0.61 2.23
CA GLY A 197 -14.10 -0.69 0.88
C GLY A 197 -15.15 0.38 0.52
N ASN A 198 -15.56 1.24 1.45
CA ASN A 198 -16.47 2.34 1.15
C ASN A 198 -15.77 3.47 0.38
N ALA A 199 -16.56 4.29 -0.31
CA ALA A 199 -16.05 5.32 -1.21
C ALA A 199 -15.29 6.45 -0.50
N TYR A 200 -14.24 6.94 -1.17
CA TYR A 200 -13.63 8.22 -0.85
C TYR A 200 -14.39 9.36 -1.53
N VAL A 201 -14.75 10.39 -0.79
CA VAL A 201 -15.33 11.63 -1.32
C VAL A 201 -14.58 12.81 -0.72
N TRP A 202 -13.94 13.63 -1.56
CA TRP A 202 -13.25 14.84 -1.10
C TRP A 202 -14.24 15.80 -0.40
N GLY A 203 -13.90 16.24 0.82
CA GLY A 203 -14.80 17.06 1.65
C GLY A 203 -15.91 16.26 2.34
N GLY A 204 -16.03 14.95 2.09
CA GLY A 204 -17.01 14.08 2.72
C GLY A 204 -16.72 13.84 4.21
N ASN A 205 -17.78 13.66 5.00
CA ASN A 205 -17.73 13.50 6.46
C ASN A 205 -18.38 12.21 6.97
N ASP A 206 -19.09 11.50 6.14
CA ASP A 206 -19.82 10.28 6.49
C ASP A 206 -19.29 9.10 5.67
N PRO A 207 -18.54 8.16 6.27
CA PRO A 207 -17.97 7.04 5.53
C PRO A 207 -19.02 6.07 4.97
N ARG A 208 -20.29 6.19 5.34
CA ARG A 208 -21.38 5.39 4.75
C ARG A 208 -21.76 5.87 3.34
N THR A 209 -21.58 7.17 3.09
CA THR A 209 -21.92 7.83 1.80
C THR A 209 -20.69 8.34 1.07
N GLY A 210 -19.56 8.43 1.77
CA GLY A 210 -18.24 8.85 1.31
C GLY A 210 -17.58 9.86 2.23
N ALA A 211 -16.33 9.62 2.55
CA ALA A 211 -15.53 10.49 3.39
C ALA A 211 -14.14 10.70 2.80
N ASP A 212 -13.51 11.85 3.10
CA ASP A 212 -12.06 12.01 2.94
C ASP A 212 -11.31 11.50 4.18
N CYS A 213 -9.99 11.55 4.15
CA CYS A 213 -9.14 11.00 5.20
C CYS A 213 -9.46 11.57 6.59
N SER A 214 -9.60 12.89 6.71
CA SER A 214 -9.88 13.58 7.98
C SER A 214 -11.35 13.48 8.37
N GLY A 215 -12.28 13.46 7.41
CA GLY A 215 -13.70 13.21 7.65
C GLY A 215 -13.95 11.81 8.21
N PHE A 216 -13.25 10.80 7.67
CA PHE A 216 -13.33 9.42 8.13
C PHE A 216 -12.90 9.28 9.60
N VAL A 217 -11.70 9.73 9.96
CA VAL A 217 -11.22 9.59 11.35
C VAL A 217 -12.06 10.44 12.31
N LYS A 218 -12.48 11.64 11.91
CA LYS A 218 -13.40 12.49 12.69
C LYS A 218 -14.72 11.77 12.98
N TYR A 219 -15.30 11.14 11.97
CA TYR A 219 -16.54 10.37 12.10
C TYR A 219 -16.38 9.23 13.10
N VAL A 220 -15.33 8.42 12.95
CA VAL A 220 -15.08 7.27 13.81
C VAL A 220 -14.87 7.69 15.27
N TYR A 221 -14.02 8.69 15.52
CA TYR A 221 -13.76 9.18 16.88
C TYR A 221 -15.00 9.77 17.54
N LYS A 222 -15.83 10.51 16.78
CA LYS A 222 -17.08 11.07 17.32
C LYS A 222 -18.05 9.99 17.74
N HIS A 223 -18.22 8.93 16.91
CA HIS A 223 -19.24 7.91 17.18
C HIS A 223 -18.83 6.88 18.24
N VAL A 224 -17.53 6.66 18.44
CA VAL A 224 -17.05 5.60 19.37
C VAL A 224 -16.59 6.18 20.70
N ALA A 225 -15.92 7.33 20.68
CA ALA A 225 -15.28 7.90 21.86
C ALA A 225 -15.87 9.26 22.27
N ASP A 226 -16.88 9.77 21.55
CA ASP A 226 -17.45 11.12 21.67
C ASP A 226 -16.40 12.24 21.56
N ILE A 227 -15.28 11.97 20.88
CA ILE A 227 -14.22 12.95 20.64
C ILE A 227 -14.46 13.67 19.33
N THR A 228 -14.58 14.99 19.38
CA THR A 228 -14.76 15.82 18.19
C THR A 228 -13.40 16.34 17.70
N LEU A 229 -12.88 15.73 16.64
CA LEU A 229 -11.67 16.19 15.96
C LEU A 229 -11.97 17.40 15.04
N PRO A 230 -10.99 18.29 14.79
CA PRO A 230 -11.07 19.30 13.74
C PRO A 230 -11.44 18.69 12.37
N ARG A 231 -11.90 19.55 11.43
CA ARG A 231 -12.35 19.03 10.13
C ARG A 231 -11.18 18.57 9.25
N VAL A 232 -10.06 19.24 9.28
CA VAL A 232 -8.97 19.06 8.32
C VAL A 232 -7.74 18.42 8.96
N SER A 233 -7.02 17.59 8.20
CA SER A 233 -5.89 16.81 8.72
C SER A 233 -4.76 17.68 9.30
N TYR A 234 -4.50 18.85 8.73
CA TYR A 234 -3.46 19.76 9.20
C TYR A 234 -3.79 20.44 10.54
N GLU A 235 -5.06 20.44 10.96
CA GLU A 235 -5.48 20.84 12.33
C GLU A 235 -5.53 19.63 13.26
N GLN A 236 -6.02 18.49 12.77
CA GLN A 236 -6.09 17.24 13.55
C GLN A 236 -4.72 16.80 14.05
N CYS A 237 -3.64 17.11 13.31
CA CYS A 237 -2.29 16.73 13.71
C CYS A 237 -1.79 17.38 15.00
N TYR A 238 -2.55 18.30 15.58
CA TYR A 238 -2.31 18.88 16.89
C TYR A 238 -3.22 18.31 17.99
N SER A 239 -4.15 17.40 17.67
CA SER A 239 -5.03 16.76 18.65
C SER A 239 -4.27 15.72 19.47
N GLY A 240 -4.57 15.64 20.76
CA GLY A 240 -3.97 14.67 21.68
C GLY A 240 -2.47 14.86 21.90
N SER A 241 -1.80 13.80 22.35
CA SER A 241 -0.38 13.80 22.69
C SER A 241 0.48 13.29 21.53
N LYS A 242 1.64 13.92 21.30
CA LYS A 242 2.63 13.41 20.35
C LYS A 242 3.31 12.18 20.93
N ILE A 243 3.40 11.12 20.15
CA ILE A 243 4.08 9.88 20.51
C ILE A 243 5.07 9.47 19.41
N SER A 244 5.96 8.54 19.73
CA SER A 244 6.87 7.89 18.77
C SER A 244 6.19 6.70 18.09
N SER A 245 6.79 6.18 17.01
CA SER A 245 6.30 4.98 16.33
C SER A 245 6.39 3.72 17.20
N LEU A 246 7.28 3.68 18.18
CA LEU A 246 7.42 2.55 19.10
C LEU A 246 6.29 2.49 20.14
N GLU A 247 5.61 3.62 20.36
CA GLU A 247 4.52 3.76 21.34
C GLU A 247 3.13 3.58 20.69
N MET A 248 3.07 3.46 19.36
CA MET A 248 1.80 3.35 18.64
C MET A 248 0.95 2.18 19.14
N LYS A 249 -0.32 2.49 19.37
CA LYS A 249 -1.35 1.50 19.71
C LYS A 249 -2.53 1.63 18.75
N PRO A 250 -3.31 0.56 18.54
CA PRO A 250 -4.53 0.62 17.72
C PRO A 250 -5.43 1.78 18.13
N GLY A 251 -5.91 2.54 17.15
CA GLY A 251 -6.68 3.78 17.35
C GLY A 251 -5.85 5.06 17.28
N ASP A 252 -4.52 5.03 17.41
CA ASP A 252 -3.70 6.24 17.27
C ASP A 252 -3.71 6.75 15.82
N LEU A 253 -3.52 8.06 15.65
CA LEU A 253 -3.56 8.72 14.35
C LEU A 253 -2.15 9.00 13.82
N ILE A 254 -1.95 8.71 12.55
CA ILE A 254 -0.71 8.97 11.82
C ILE A 254 -0.97 10.02 10.76
N PHE A 255 -0.13 11.04 10.71
CA PHE A 255 -0.24 12.17 9.80
C PHE A 255 0.94 12.21 8.85
N TYR A 256 0.64 12.39 7.56
CA TYR A 256 1.62 12.45 6.49
C TYR A 256 1.61 13.84 5.86
N ALA A 257 2.78 14.28 5.39
CA ALA A 257 2.94 15.59 4.80
C ALA A 257 3.21 15.50 3.29
N ASN A 258 2.90 16.57 2.57
CA ASN A 258 3.34 16.76 1.20
C ASN A 258 4.82 17.16 1.15
N ALA A 259 5.37 17.36 -0.06
CA ALA A 259 6.77 17.73 -0.28
C ALA A 259 7.13 19.10 0.34
N GLU A 260 6.14 19.98 0.53
CA GLU A 260 6.26 21.27 1.21
C GLU A 260 6.31 21.13 2.73
N GLY A 261 6.10 19.93 3.24
CA GLY A 261 6.02 19.65 4.67
C GLY A 261 4.66 19.99 5.29
N THR A 262 3.63 20.30 4.51
CA THR A 262 2.27 20.53 5.01
C THR A 262 1.54 19.20 5.18
N VAL A 263 0.94 18.97 6.35
CA VAL A 263 0.11 17.78 6.59
C VAL A 263 -1.09 17.79 5.64
N ASN A 264 -1.21 16.74 4.85
CA ASN A 264 -2.26 16.61 3.84
C ASN A 264 -3.02 15.27 3.91
N HIS A 265 -2.62 14.37 4.80
CA HIS A 265 -3.29 13.09 4.97
C HIS A 265 -3.23 12.61 6.42
N VAL A 266 -4.24 11.81 6.80
CA VAL A 266 -4.34 11.16 8.11
C VAL A 266 -4.85 9.73 7.95
N ALA A 267 -4.33 8.83 8.78
CA ALA A 267 -4.75 7.44 8.88
C ALA A 267 -4.89 7.02 10.34
N MET A 268 -5.66 5.97 10.60
CA MET A 268 -5.78 5.35 11.91
C MET A 268 -4.93 4.08 11.95
N TYR A 269 -4.04 3.97 12.91
CA TYR A 269 -3.31 2.73 13.17
C TYR A 269 -4.24 1.66 13.75
N ILE A 270 -4.16 0.44 13.23
CA ILE A 270 -5.01 -0.67 13.67
C ILE A 270 -4.23 -1.86 14.22
N GLY A 271 -2.90 -1.74 14.33
CA GLY A 271 -2.02 -2.78 14.84
C GLY A 271 -1.24 -3.51 13.74
N ASN A 272 -0.21 -4.27 14.13
CA ASN A 272 0.63 -5.09 13.25
C ASN A 272 1.18 -4.34 12.01
N GLY A 273 1.58 -3.10 12.20
CA GLY A 273 2.11 -2.30 11.08
C GLY A 273 1.07 -1.82 10.07
N THR A 274 -0.22 -2.00 10.36
CA THR A 274 -1.32 -1.71 9.42
C THR A 274 -2.10 -0.46 9.86
N ILE A 275 -2.56 0.30 8.87
CA ILE A 275 -3.47 1.43 9.02
C ILE A 275 -4.76 1.21 8.25
N ILE A 276 -5.84 1.88 8.67
CA ILE A 276 -7.05 2.08 7.87
C ILE A 276 -7.21 3.56 7.57
N HIS A 277 -7.49 3.90 6.32
CA HIS A 277 -7.66 5.28 5.88
C HIS A 277 -8.58 5.41 4.66
N ALA A 278 -9.24 6.55 4.52
CA ALA A 278 -9.85 6.95 3.26
C ALA A 278 -8.71 7.50 2.37
N ALA A 279 -8.24 6.69 1.44
CA ALA A 279 -6.98 6.90 0.73
C ALA A 279 -7.12 7.84 -0.48
N SER A 280 -7.87 7.42 -1.49
CA SER A 280 -8.09 8.20 -2.71
C SER A 280 -9.44 7.86 -3.36
N ARG A 281 -9.84 8.63 -4.36
CA ARG A 281 -11.08 8.37 -5.13
C ARG A 281 -11.07 7.00 -5.81
N ASN A 282 -9.90 6.52 -6.19
CA ASN A 282 -9.75 5.25 -6.90
C ASN A 282 -9.79 4.04 -5.97
N SER A 283 -9.34 4.19 -4.72
CA SER A 283 -9.19 3.08 -3.78
C SER A 283 -10.17 3.10 -2.60
N GLY A 284 -10.83 4.23 -2.35
CA GLY A 284 -11.77 4.34 -1.22
C GLY A 284 -11.11 4.21 0.15
N ILE A 285 -11.84 3.61 1.10
CA ILE A 285 -11.34 3.27 2.42
C ILE A 285 -10.66 1.91 2.35
N LYS A 286 -9.35 1.88 2.62
CA LYS A 286 -8.51 0.67 2.47
C LYS A 286 -7.56 0.48 3.64
N LEU A 287 -6.90 -0.68 3.66
CA LEU A 287 -5.76 -0.96 4.51
C LEU A 287 -4.45 -0.67 3.76
N SER A 288 -3.44 -0.22 4.49
CA SER A 288 -2.07 -0.02 3.98
C SER A 288 -1.05 -0.26 5.09
N GLU A 289 0.22 -0.37 4.76
CA GLU A 289 1.30 -0.31 5.75
C GLU A 289 1.38 1.11 6.35
N TRP A 290 1.60 1.22 7.66
CA TRP A 290 1.66 2.51 8.35
C TRP A 290 2.76 3.44 7.83
N ASN A 291 3.82 2.87 7.31
CA ASN A 291 4.99 3.59 6.80
C ASN A 291 5.04 3.65 5.27
N TYR A 292 3.91 3.42 4.58
CA TYR A 292 3.82 3.53 3.11
C TYR A 292 4.21 4.93 2.60
N ARG A 293 4.10 5.94 3.45
CA ARG A 293 4.73 7.26 3.35
C ARG A 293 5.47 7.54 4.65
N THR A 294 6.45 8.44 4.65
CA THR A 294 7.14 8.85 5.87
C THR A 294 6.17 9.63 6.78
N PRO A 295 5.86 9.14 7.98
CA PRO A 295 5.01 9.87 8.92
C PRO A 295 5.65 11.16 9.38
N LYS A 296 4.86 12.24 9.41
CA LYS A 296 5.27 13.54 9.99
C LYS A 296 4.95 13.64 11.48
N TYR A 297 3.76 13.20 11.87
CA TYR A 297 3.32 13.16 13.25
C TYR A 297 2.57 11.87 13.55
N ILE A 298 2.68 11.43 14.80
CA ILE A 298 1.85 10.36 15.35
C ILE A 298 1.22 10.91 16.62
N ARG A 299 -0.09 10.70 16.80
CA ARG A 299 -0.88 11.26 17.90
C ARG A 299 -1.69 10.19 18.61
N LYS A 300 -1.54 10.16 19.95
CA LYS A 300 -2.46 9.47 20.83
C LYS A 300 -3.60 10.44 21.18
N VAL A 301 -4.82 10.11 20.79
CA VAL A 301 -6.02 10.93 21.02
C VAL A 301 -6.93 10.29 22.07
N LEU A 302 -6.92 8.97 22.17
CA LEU A 302 -7.68 8.25 23.23
C LEU A 302 -7.02 8.45 24.59
N ASN A 303 -7.85 8.65 25.61
CA ASN A 303 -7.43 8.80 27.01
C ASN A 303 -7.45 7.43 27.71
N ASP A 304 -6.44 6.61 27.41
CA ASP A 304 -6.27 5.26 28.00
C ASP A 304 -4.81 4.92 28.30
#